data_e43c5878d298571fa5790ae4c6de0227
#
_entry.id   e43c5878d298571fa5790ae4c6de0227
#
_cell.length_a   1.000
_cell.length_b   1.000
_cell.length_c   1.000
_cell.angle_alpha   90.00
_cell.angle_beta   90.00
_cell.angle_gamma   90.00
#
_symmetry.space_group_name_H-M   'P 1'
#
loop_
_entity.id
_entity.type
_entity.pdbx_description
1 polymer ?
#
loop_
_entity_poly.entity_id
_entity_poly.type
_entity_poly.pdbx_seq_one_letter_code
_entity_poly.pdbx_strand_id
1 'polypeptide(L)'
;MAATRMISIVGKKDAGKTTLVVALAAELVRRKFRVMTIKHGTHAADWDQRGKDTWRHRHEGKAERVVLEAPGERVVWERRELESDPISLARRYLDGAEMVLVEGFTDHALPKIETYRQACGPDPIWSAERPDAEQWVAMVTDNAKFRAPFPVFRFSDTAWLVTLANIAWDRALILPP
;
A
#
# COMPACT_ATOMS: atom_id res chain seq x y z
N MET A 1 -2.02 -6.20 -22.61
CA MET A 1 -1.96 -6.50 -21.16
C MET A 1 -3.16 -5.86 -20.48
N ALA A 2 -3.68 -6.44 -19.40
CA ALA A 2 -4.76 -5.79 -18.64
C ALA A 2 -4.23 -4.49 -17.99
N ALA A 3 -5.10 -3.48 -17.88
CA ALA A 3 -4.74 -2.24 -17.20
C ALA A 3 -4.49 -2.50 -15.71
N THR A 4 -3.44 -1.88 -15.16
CA THR A 4 -3.11 -1.97 -13.73
C THR A 4 -3.95 -0.99 -12.93
N ARG A 5 -4.57 -1.45 -11.86
CA ARG A 5 -5.33 -0.63 -10.89
C ARG A 5 -4.48 -0.35 -9.67
N MET A 6 -4.54 0.88 -9.15
CA MET A 6 -3.79 1.27 -7.95
C MET A 6 -4.69 1.96 -6.93
N ILE A 7 -4.53 1.62 -5.66
CA ILE A 7 -5.22 2.25 -4.55
C ILE A 7 -4.32 2.30 -3.31
N SER A 8 -4.39 3.40 -2.55
CA SER A 8 -3.62 3.60 -1.34
C SER A 8 -4.41 3.19 -0.09
N ILE A 9 -3.75 2.49 0.81
CA ILE A 9 -4.22 2.22 2.16
C ILE A 9 -3.45 3.14 3.10
N VAL A 10 -4.15 4.13 3.66
CA VAL A 10 -3.58 5.17 4.51
C VAL A 10 -4.07 5.05 5.96
N GLY A 11 -3.49 5.79 6.87
CA GLY A 11 -3.83 5.78 8.29
C GLY A 11 -2.61 6.06 9.15
N LYS A 12 -2.85 6.47 10.39
CA LYS A 12 -1.78 6.72 11.36
C LYS A 12 -0.99 5.43 11.67
N LYS A 13 0.16 5.58 12.32
CA LYS A 13 0.91 4.43 12.83
C LYS A 13 -0.01 3.57 13.71
N ASP A 14 0.12 2.26 13.59
CA ASP A 14 -0.62 1.24 14.35
C ASP A 14 -2.17 1.23 14.14
N ALA A 15 -2.70 2.00 13.19
CA ALA A 15 -4.13 2.00 12.86
C ALA A 15 -4.63 0.73 12.15
N GLY A 16 -3.72 -0.18 11.73
CA GLY A 16 -4.08 -1.45 11.10
C GLY A 16 -3.94 -1.48 9.58
N LYS A 17 -3.17 -0.55 8.98
CA LYS A 17 -2.93 -0.51 7.52
C LYS A 17 -2.46 -1.85 6.96
N THR A 18 -1.38 -2.39 7.52
CA THR A 18 -0.79 -3.66 7.05
C THR A 18 -1.80 -4.81 7.15
N THR A 19 -2.58 -4.88 8.22
CA THR A 19 -3.64 -5.89 8.39
C THR A 19 -4.69 -5.76 7.28
N LEU A 20 -5.09 -4.54 6.93
CA LEU A 20 -6.05 -4.30 5.86
C LEU A 20 -5.48 -4.64 4.49
N VAL A 21 -4.22 -4.26 4.20
CA VAL A 21 -3.53 -4.62 2.94
C VAL A 21 -3.50 -6.14 2.77
N VAL A 22 -3.10 -6.87 3.83
CA VAL A 22 -3.06 -8.35 3.80
C VAL A 22 -4.43 -8.94 3.53
N ALA A 23 -5.48 -8.46 4.21
CA ALA A 23 -6.85 -8.95 4.03
C ALA A 23 -7.39 -8.68 2.61
N LEU A 24 -7.20 -7.45 2.10
CA LEU A 24 -7.60 -7.09 0.73
C LEU A 24 -6.83 -7.88 -0.33
N ALA A 25 -5.51 -8.03 -0.15
CA ALA A 25 -4.69 -8.83 -1.06
C ALA A 25 -5.18 -10.28 -1.12
N ALA A 26 -5.42 -10.90 0.04
CA ALA A 26 -5.93 -12.28 0.12
C ALA A 26 -7.29 -12.43 -0.58
N GLU A 27 -8.22 -11.50 -0.37
CA GLU A 27 -9.54 -11.51 -1.01
C GLU A 27 -9.44 -11.34 -2.53
N LEU A 28 -8.61 -10.43 -3.01
CA LEU A 28 -8.42 -10.20 -4.45
C LEU A 28 -7.69 -11.37 -5.12
N VAL A 29 -6.69 -11.98 -4.47
CA VAL A 29 -6.03 -13.21 -4.94
C VAL A 29 -7.03 -14.37 -5.00
N ARG A 30 -7.92 -14.52 -4.01
CA ARG A 30 -9.01 -15.51 -4.03
C ARG A 30 -9.91 -15.34 -5.26
N ARG A 31 -10.10 -14.09 -5.73
CA ARG A 31 -10.81 -13.77 -6.98
C ARG A 31 -9.98 -13.96 -8.25
N LYS A 32 -8.75 -14.49 -8.12
CA LYS A 32 -7.84 -14.79 -9.23
C LYS A 32 -7.19 -13.57 -9.89
N PHE A 33 -7.18 -12.42 -9.22
CA PHE A 33 -6.41 -11.27 -9.68
C PHE A 33 -4.94 -11.40 -9.32
N ARG A 34 -4.07 -10.87 -10.18
CA ARG A 34 -2.63 -10.71 -9.88
C ARG A 34 -2.44 -9.45 -9.04
N VAL A 35 -2.29 -9.66 -7.73
CA VAL A 35 -2.15 -8.59 -6.75
C VAL A 35 -0.68 -8.41 -6.40
N MET A 36 -0.21 -7.17 -6.46
CA MET A 36 1.11 -6.78 -6.01
C MET A 36 1.00 -5.64 -5.00
N THR A 37 2.04 -5.41 -4.22
CA THR A 37 1.97 -4.40 -3.15
C THR A 37 3.19 -3.49 -3.16
N ILE A 38 2.99 -2.25 -2.74
CA ILE A 38 4.04 -1.29 -2.43
C ILE A 38 3.86 -0.89 -0.96
N LYS A 39 4.95 -0.86 -0.20
CA LYS A 39 4.96 -0.33 1.16
C LYS A 39 5.90 0.85 1.25
N HIS A 40 5.37 2.00 1.70
CA HIS A 40 6.16 3.16 2.08
C HIS A 40 6.71 2.98 3.50
N GLY A 41 8.01 2.98 3.62
CA GLY A 41 8.72 2.95 4.92
C GLY A 41 9.30 4.33 5.23
N THR A 42 9.04 4.84 6.41
CA THR A 42 9.56 6.16 6.87
C THR A 42 10.96 6.08 7.47
N HIS A 43 11.50 4.88 7.63
CA HIS A 43 12.84 4.66 8.18
C HIS A 43 13.65 3.78 7.26
N ALA A 44 14.95 4.07 7.15
CA ALA A 44 15.88 3.19 6.47
C ALA A 44 15.87 1.83 7.18
N ALA A 45 15.55 0.80 6.42
CA ALA A 45 15.56 -0.57 6.92
C ALA A 45 16.76 -1.32 6.30
N ASP A 46 17.62 -1.86 7.14
CA ASP A 46 18.65 -2.78 6.70
C ASP A 46 18.08 -4.20 6.73
N TRP A 47 17.50 -4.59 5.60
CA TRP A 47 16.90 -5.92 5.42
C TRP A 47 17.94 -6.98 5.08
N ASP A 48 19.20 -6.56 4.85
CA ASP A 48 20.29 -7.44 4.49
C ASP A 48 21.10 -7.82 5.73
N GLN A 49 21.44 -9.07 5.86
CA GLN A 49 22.21 -9.54 7.00
C GLN A 49 23.66 -9.07 6.92
N ARG A 50 24.10 -8.26 7.91
CA ARG A 50 25.46 -7.73 7.98
C ARG A 50 26.51 -8.82 7.83
N GLY A 51 27.47 -8.59 6.94
CA GLY A 51 28.60 -9.50 6.68
C GLY A 51 28.29 -10.64 5.71
N LYS A 52 27.07 -10.80 5.21
CA LYS A 52 26.75 -11.73 4.13
C LYS A 52 27.15 -11.14 2.77
N ASP A 53 27.22 -11.97 1.74
CA ASP A 53 27.77 -11.61 0.45
C ASP A 53 27.06 -10.40 -0.18
N THR A 54 25.73 -10.38 -0.21
CA THR A 54 24.94 -9.26 -0.73
C THR A 54 25.17 -7.97 0.05
N TRP A 55 25.25 -8.06 1.38
CA TRP A 55 25.59 -6.92 2.24
C TRP A 55 26.99 -6.38 1.91
N ARG A 56 27.97 -7.25 1.72
CA ARG A 56 29.34 -6.87 1.36
C ARG A 56 29.40 -6.22 -0.01
N HIS A 57 28.68 -6.76 -1.01
CA HIS A 57 28.57 -6.13 -2.33
C HIS A 57 28.07 -4.69 -2.22
N ARG A 58 27.04 -4.45 -1.38
CA ARG A 58 26.43 -3.12 -1.19
C ARG A 58 27.31 -2.19 -0.37
N HIS A 59 27.85 -2.65 0.76
CA HIS A 59 28.48 -1.79 1.76
C HIS A 59 29.98 -1.65 1.58
N GLU A 60 30.67 -2.74 1.27
CA GLU A 60 32.11 -2.74 1.03
C GLU A 60 32.42 -2.44 -0.45
N GLY A 61 31.77 -3.17 -1.36
CA GLY A 61 31.94 -3.00 -2.81
C GLY A 61 31.26 -1.78 -3.41
N LYS A 62 30.39 -1.08 -2.63
CA LYS A 62 29.65 0.12 -3.06
C LYS A 62 28.76 -0.10 -4.28
N ALA A 63 28.34 -1.32 -4.55
CA ALA A 63 27.44 -1.62 -5.65
C ALA A 63 26.14 -0.80 -5.53
N GLU A 64 25.75 -0.16 -6.62
CA GLU A 64 24.52 0.64 -6.69
C GLU A 64 23.27 -0.24 -6.59
N ARG A 65 23.35 -1.43 -7.22
CA ARG A 65 22.28 -2.43 -7.20
C ARG A 65 22.86 -3.82 -7.00
N VAL A 66 22.19 -4.61 -6.17
CA VAL A 66 22.49 -6.04 -5.97
C VAL A 66 21.21 -6.83 -6.19
N VAL A 67 21.29 -7.90 -6.97
CA VAL A 67 20.22 -8.87 -7.18
C VAL A 67 20.65 -10.18 -6.56
N LEU A 68 19.85 -10.68 -5.63
CA LEU A 68 19.95 -12.04 -5.12
C LEU A 68 18.91 -12.90 -5.80
N GLU A 69 19.32 -13.92 -6.50
CA GLU A 69 18.47 -14.94 -7.08
C GLU A 69 18.59 -16.22 -6.25
N ALA A 70 17.46 -16.70 -5.74
CA ALA A 70 17.36 -17.94 -4.98
C ALA A 70 16.17 -18.77 -5.48
N PRO A 71 16.11 -20.09 -5.23
CA PRO A 71 14.96 -20.89 -5.64
C PRO A 71 13.63 -20.35 -5.08
N GLY A 72 12.76 -19.90 -5.99
CA GLY A 72 11.44 -19.36 -5.66
C GLY A 72 11.39 -17.89 -5.25
N GLU A 73 12.53 -17.23 -5.07
CA GLU A 73 12.55 -15.83 -4.62
C GLU A 73 13.66 -15.01 -5.30
N ARG A 74 13.36 -13.74 -5.53
CA ARG A 74 14.34 -12.75 -5.97
C ARG A 74 14.25 -11.52 -5.10
N VAL A 75 15.41 -11.03 -4.63
CA VAL A 75 15.50 -9.77 -3.88
C VAL A 75 16.39 -8.80 -4.63
N VAL A 76 15.94 -7.56 -4.71
CA VAL A 76 16.70 -6.46 -5.34
C VAL A 76 16.92 -5.37 -4.30
N TRP A 77 18.18 -5.06 -4.04
CA TRP A 77 18.58 -3.88 -3.28
C TRP A 77 19.12 -2.84 -4.25
N GLU A 78 18.55 -1.66 -4.20
CA GLU A 78 18.95 -0.53 -5.03
C GLU A 78 19.15 0.71 -4.15
N ARG A 79 20.27 1.42 -4.37
CA ARG A 79 20.50 2.71 -3.75
C ARG A 79 19.74 3.78 -4.53
N ARG A 80 19.07 4.66 -3.80
CA ARG A 80 18.33 5.78 -4.39
C ARG A 80 18.66 7.05 -3.61
N GLU A 81 18.89 8.13 -4.32
CA GLU A 81 19.09 9.45 -3.71
C GLU A 81 17.76 10.12 -3.37
N LEU A 82 16.74 9.88 -4.20
CA LEU A 82 15.41 10.44 -4.04
C LEU A 82 14.36 9.33 -3.95
N GLU A 83 13.33 9.60 -3.19
CA GLU A 83 12.16 8.74 -3.10
C GLU A 83 11.39 8.75 -4.43
N SER A 84 10.92 7.58 -4.85
CA SER A 84 10.09 7.45 -6.05
C SER A 84 8.61 7.52 -5.67
N ASP A 85 7.81 8.14 -6.53
CA ASP A 85 6.36 8.09 -6.41
C ASP A 85 5.82 6.66 -6.67
N PRO A 86 4.64 6.32 -6.13
CA PRO A 86 4.11 4.96 -6.20
C PRO A 86 3.78 4.51 -7.64
N ILE A 87 3.44 5.41 -8.55
CA ILE A 87 3.15 5.07 -9.95
C ILE A 87 4.43 4.65 -10.66
N SER A 88 5.51 5.42 -10.48
CA SER A 88 6.84 5.07 -11.00
C SER A 88 7.36 3.74 -10.46
N LEU A 89 7.13 3.46 -9.17
CA LEU A 89 7.46 2.16 -8.57
C LEU A 89 6.67 1.02 -9.21
N ALA A 90 5.36 1.19 -9.38
CA ALA A 90 4.53 0.18 -10.02
C ALA A 90 4.96 -0.12 -11.45
N ARG A 91 5.21 0.90 -12.25
CA ARG A 91 5.68 0.75 -13.64
C ARG A 91 7.03 0.06 -13.75
N ARG A 92 7.93 0.32 -12.80
CA ARG A 92 9.29 -0.22 -12.84
C ARG A 92 9.38 -1.66 -12.33
N TYR A 93 8.61 -2.02 -11.30
CA TYR A 93 8.82 -3.28 -10.56
C TYR A 93 7.63 -4.22 -10.56
N LEU A 94 6.42 -3.76 -10.92
CA LEU A 94 5.19 -4.52 -10.74
C LEU A 94 4.48 -4.79 -12.08
N ASP A 95 5.27 -5.06 -13.12
CA ASP A 95 4.73 -5.40 -14.44
C ASP A 95 3.77 -6.60 -14.36
N GLY A 96 2.66 -6.48 -15.05
CA GLY A 96 1.62 -7.49 -15.08
C GLY A 96 0.71 -7.53 -13.85
N ALA A 97 0.83 -6.61 -12.90
CA ALA A 97 -0.15 -6.48 -11.83
C ALA A 97 -1.52 -6.07 -12.40
N GLU A 98 -2.59 -6.68 -11.92
CA GLU A 98 -3.96 -6.23 -12.19
C GLU A 98 -4.43 -5.27 -11.08
N MET A 99 -3.93 -5.48 -9.84
CA MET A 99 -4.16 -4.59 -8.71
C MET A 99 -2.85 -4.36 -7.95
N VAL A 100 -2.54 -3.10 -7.66
CA VAL A 100 -1.46 -2.68 -6.77
C VAL A 100 -2.07 -2.04 -5.52
N LEU A 101 -1.86 -2.67 -4.37
CA LEU A 101 -2.22 -2.11 -3.08
C LEU A 101 -1.01 -1.37 -2.51
N VAL A 102 -1.17 -0.08 -2.27
CA VAL A 102 -0.10 0.80 -1.80
C VAL A 102 -0.30 1.10 -0.32
N GLU A 103 0.58 0.64 0.55
CA GLU A 103 0.55 1.00 1.97
C GLU A 103 1.31 2.31 2.19
N GLY A 104 0.61 3.35 2.60
CA GLY A 104 1.17 4.69 2.81
C GLY A 104 1.03 5.61 1.60
N PHE A 105 2.02 6.45 1.33
CA PHE A 105 1.99 7.48 0.29
C PHE A 105 0.75 8.39 0.38
N THR A 106 0.47 8.87 1.59
CA THR A 106 -0.76 9.64 1.92
C THR A 106 -0.92 10.89 1.07
N ASP A 107 0.19 11.57 0.75
CA ASP A 107 0.18 12.85 0.04
C ASP A 107 0.26 12.71 -1.49
N HIS A 108 0.16 11.49 -2.00
CA HIS A 108 0.15 11.23 -3.44
C HIS A 108 -1.28 11.16 -3.99
N ALA A 109 -1.44 11.53 -5.27
CA ALA A 109 -2.73 11.57 -5.96
C ALA A 109 -3.23 10.16 -6.34
N LEU A 110 -3.53 9.34 -5.33
CA LEU A 110 -4.15 8.03 -5.47
C LEU A 110 -5.48 8.00 -4.71
N PRO A 111 -6.48 7.24 -5.18
CA PRO A 111 -7.65 6.94 -4.38
C PRO A 111 -7.23 6.25 -3.07
N LYS A 112 -7.88 6.62 -1.96
CA LYS A 112 -7.45 6.23 -0.60
C LYS A 112 -8.55 5.48 0.14
N ILE A 113 -8.15 4.40 0.79
CA ILE A 113 -8.92 3.75 1.85
C ILE A 113 -8.17 4.03 3.16
N GLU A 114 -8.85 4.62 4.13
CA GLU A 114 -8.21 4.91 5.41
C GLU A 114 -8.57 3.89 6.47
N THR A 115 -7.56 3.47 7.24
CA THR A 115 -7.78 2.82 8.55
C THR A 115 -7.64 3.86 9.64
N TYR A 116 -8.68 4.02 10.45
CA TYR A 116 -8.67 4.94 11.59
C TYR A 116 -9.07 4.22 12.87
N ARG A 117 -8.22 4.33 13.91
CA ARG A 117 -8.50 3.87 15.27
C ARG A 117 -8.41 5.03 16.23
N GLN A 118 -9.40 5.15 17.12
CA GLN A 118 -9.43 6.19 18.17
C GLN A 118 -8.20 6.13 19.07
N ALA A 119 -7.65 4.93 19.31
CA ALA A 119 -6.39 4.76 20.06
C ALA A 119 -5.17 5.39 19.38
N CYS A 120 -5.21 5.64 18.07
CA CYS A 120 -4.13 6.27 17.31
C CYS A 120 -4.22 7.80 17.24
N GLY A 121 -5.17 8.40 17.97
CA GLY A 121 -5.40 9.84 18.07
C GLY A 121 -6.86 10.22 17.87
N PRO A 122 -7.24 11.47 18.20
CA PRO A 122 -8.64 11.91 18.24
C PRO A 122 -9.28 11.94 16.85
N ASP A 123 -8.49 12.24 15.80
CA ASP A 123 -9.00 12.48 14.45
C ASP A 123 -8.37 11.54 13.44
N PRO A 124 -9.09 11.18 12.35
CA PRO A 124 -8.51 10.52 11.19
C PRO A 124 -7.54 11.45 10.44
N ILE A 125 -6.93 10.95 9.37
CA ILE A 125 -6.17 11.77 8.42
C ILE A 125 -7.14 12.57 7.54
N TRP A 126 -8.25 11.94 7.15
CA TRP A 126 -9.28 12.61 6.36
C TRP A 126 -9.98 13.72 7.14
N SER A 127 -10.13 14.86 6.50
CA SER A 127 -11.09 15.90 6.88
C SER A 127 -11.74 16.49 5.63
N ALA A 128 -12.90 17.09 5.77
CA ALA A 128 -13.63 17.71 4.65
C ALA A 128 -12.90 18.96 4.09
N GLU A 129 -12.04 19.56 4.89
CA GLU A 129 -11.26 20.77 4.55
C GLU A 129 -9.97 20.45 3.78
N ARG A 130 -9.61 19.18 3.66
CA ARG A 130 -8.41 18.81 2.89
C ARG A 130 -8.60 19.10 1.41
N PRO A 131 -7.59 19.64 0.73
CA PRO A 131 -7.66 19.93 -0.71
C PRO A 131 -7.79 18.68 -1.58
N ASP A 132 -7.49 17.50 -1.03
CA ASP A 132 -7.54 16.19 -1.68
C ASP A 132 -8.60 15.25 -1.05
N ALA A 133 -9.57 15.81 -0.30
CA ALA A 133 -10.58 15.04 0.43
C ALA A 133 -11.39 14.06 -0.44
N GLU A 134 -11.59 14.40 -1.71
CA GLU A 134 -12.30 13.58 -2.69
C GLU A 134 -11.56 12.28 -3.09
N GLN A 135 -10.28 12.17 -2.77
CA GLN A 135 -9.51 10.96 -3.02
C GLN A 135 -9.84 9.83 -2.03
N TRP A 136 -10.49 10.14 -0.88
CA TRP A 136 -10.95 9.11 0.04
C TRP A 136 -12.21 8.43 -0.47
N VAL A 137 -12.13 7.13 -0.68
CA VAL A 137 -13.22 6.32 -1.25
C VAL A 137 -13.88 5.40 -0.23
N ALA A 138 -13.21 5.15 0.91
CA ALA A 138 -13.75 4.39 2.02
C ALA A 138 -12.91 4.59 3.30
N MET A 139 -13.49 4.22 4.44
CA MET A 139 -12.78 4.15 5.73
C MET A 139 -13.19 2.90 6.51
N VAL A 140 -12.23 2.33 7.24
CA VAL A 140 -12.46 1.29 8.25
C VAL A 140 -12.06 1.84 9.61
N THR A 141 -13.00 1.86 10.58
CA THR A 141 -12.75 2.49 11.89
C THR A 141 -13.46 1.80 13.05
N ASP A 142 -12.96 1.98 14.26
CA ASP A 142 -13.63 1.63 15.53
C ASP A 142 -14.51 2.76 16.09
N ASN A 143 -14.46 3.96 15.52
CA ASN A 143 -15.30 5.07 15.93
C ASN A 143 -16.74 4.91 15.42
N ALA A 144 -17.65 4.41 16.26
CA ALA A 144 -19.05 4.17 15.92
C ALA A 144 -19.81 5.43 15.47
N LYS A 145 -19.36 6.61 15.90
CA LYS A 145 -20.01 7.90 15.59
C LYS A 145 -19.46 8.57 14.33
N PHE A 146 -18.33 8.10 13.81
CA PHE A 146 -17.73 8.72 12.62
C PHE A 146 -18.65 8.59 11.40
N ARG A 147 -18.78 9.68 10.64
CA ARG A 147 -19.55 9.76 9.39
C ARG A 147 -18.73 10.51 8.35
N ALA A 148 -18.86 10.11 7.10
CA ALA A 148 -18.18 10.73 5.94
C ALA A 148 -19.08 10.61 4.69
N PRO A 149 -18.81 11.36 3.62
CA PRO A 149 -19.57 11.27 2.36
C PRO A 149 -19.28 9.99 1.55
N PHE A 150 -18.44 9.10 2.06
CA PHE A 150 -18.08 7.81 1.47
C PHE A 150 -18.39 6.66 2.45
N PRO A 151 -18.37 5.38 2.00
CA PRO A 151 -18.61 4.22 2.84
C PRO A 151 -17.68 4.13 4.05
N VAL A 152 -18.25 3.93 5.22
CA VAL A 152 -17.54 3.77 6.49
C VAL A 152 -17.89 2.40 7.09
N PHE A 153 -16.88 1.56 7.24
CA PHE A 153 -16.98 0.21 7.80
C PHE A 153 -16.48 0.17 9.24
N ARG A 154 -16.93 -0.82 10.00
CA ARG A 154 -16.50 -1.04 11.39
C ARG A 154 -15.61 -2.27 11.47
N PHE A 155 -14.54 -2.21 12.25
CA PHE A 155 -13.67 -3.38 12.46
C PHE A 155 -14.41 -4.58 13.07
N SER A 156 -15.48 -4.33 13.82
CA SER A 156 -16.33 -5.36 14.42
C SER A 156 -17.26 -6.07 13.45
N ASP A 157 -17.46 -5.51 12.27
CA ASP A 157 -18.33 -6.08 11.25
C ASP A 157 -17.53 -7.03 10.37
N THR A 158 -18.02 -8.23 10.10
CA THR A 158 -17.25 -9.28 9.40
C THR A 158 -17.52 -9.33 7.89
N ALA A 159 -18.61 -8.72 7.43
CA ALA A 159 -19.05 -8.83 6.03
C ALA A 159 -18.47 -7.76 5.09
N TRP A 160 -17.81 -6.74 5.62
CA TRP A 160 -17.41 -5.58 4.82
C TRP A 160 -16.24 -5.82 3.85
N LEU A 161 -15.40 -6.84 4.08
CA LEU A 161 -14.18 -7.04 3.29
C LEU A 161 -14.49 -7.26 1.81
N VAL A 162 -15.53 -8.04 1.49
CA VAL A 162 -15.97 -8.28 0.09
C VAL A 162 -16.41 -6.98 -0.56
N THR A 163 -17.21 -6.17 0.15
CA THR A 163 -17.68 -4.86 -0.34
C THR A 163 -16.52 -3.88 -0.49
N LEU A 164 -15.59 -3.85 0.46
CA LEU A 164 -14.41 -2.99 0.39
C LEU A 164 -13.49 -3.38 -0.77
N ALA A 165 -13.35 -4.67 -1.05
CA ALA A 165 -12.59 -5.14 -2.21
C ALA A 165 -13.24 -4.73 -3.55
N ASN A 166 -14.58 -4.69 -3.63
CA ASN A 166 -15.28 -4.13 -4.79
C ASN A 166 -14.99 -2.62 -4.92
N ILE A 167 -15.12 -1.87 -3.83
CA ILE A 167 -14.79 -0.43 -3.83
C ILE A 167 -13.33 -0.20 -4.25
N ALA A 168 -12.39 -0.98 -3.70
CA ALA A 168 -10.98 -0.90 -4.05
C ALA A 168 -10.75 -1.12 -5.54
N TRP A 169 -11.44 -2.10 -6.14
CA TRP A 169 -11.35 -2.39 -7.56
C TRP A 169 -11.98 -1.30 -8.44
N ASP A 170 -13.19 -0.87 -8.10
CA ASP A 170 -13.99 0.04 -8.92
C ASP A 170 -13.47 1.49 -8.86
N ARG A 171 -12.88 1.89 -7.72
CA ARG A 171 -12.41 3.24 -7.45
C ARG A 171 -10.91 3.42 -7.63
N ALA A 172 -10.17 2.34 -7.89
CA ALA A 172 -8.74 2.43 -8.13
C ALA A 172 -8.39 3.34 -9.31
N LEU A 173 -7.26 4.00 -9.23
CA LEU A 173 -6.65 4.66 -10.37
C LEU A 173 -6.25 3.59 -11.40
N ILE A 174 -6.67 3.78 -12.65
CA ILE A 174 -6.31 2.89 -13.75
C ILE A 174 -5.07 3.46 -14.45
N LEU A 175 -3.99 2.71 -14.41
CA LEU A 175 -2.80 3.03 -15.20
C LEU A 175 -2.96 2.44 -16.60
N PRO A 176 -2.73 3.24 -17.64
CA PRO A 176 -2.67 2.69 -18.99
C PRO A 176 -1.47 1.75 -19.13
N PRO A 177 -1.59 0.73 -19.98
CA PRO A 177 -0.52 -0.22 -20.27
C PRO A 177 0.72 0.44 -20.87
#